data_38521f6235ca1cd4ad739e40ade08f35
#
_entry.id   38521f6235ca1cd4ad739e40ade08f35
#
_cell.length_a   1.000
_cell.length_b   1.000
_cell.length_c   1.000
_cell.angle_alpha   90.00
_cell.angle_beta   90.00
_cell.angle_gamma   90.00
#
_symmetry.space_group_name_H-M   'P 1'
#
loop_
_entity.id
_entity.type
_entity.pdbx_description
1 polymer ?
#
loop_
_entity_poly.entity_id
_entity_poly.type
_entity_poly.pdbx_seq_one_letter_code
_entity_poly.pdbx_strand_id
1 'polypeptide(L)'
;HHQACCIEQGADVEFHRIAAMPNLNKIAKDWADSQEDAFFVPLGLKHELVTAGIVKAASKIEAPDEVYVAISTGVLSRAMQIAWPKAKFHSVAVSRNLKAGELGRADVISEPMPFQQSEKAENLPPFPSIDTYDGKVWKYIPKNTDRNILFWNVGKQPVLNDPTIYDRVNSYRDWQKNDVQYRQLDI
;
A
#
# COMPACT_ATOMS: atom_id res chain seq x y z
N HIS A 1 9.70 -1.18 -10.52
CA HIS A 1 10.63 -0.71 -9.49
C HIS A 1 10.52 -1.53 -8.20
N HIS A 2 9.37 -1.57 -7.52
CA HIS A 2 9.22 -2.29 -6.23
C HIS A 2 9.57 -3.78 -6.32
N GLN A 3 9.14 -4.49 -7.38
CA GLN A 3 9.50 -5.89 -7.59
C GLN A 3 11.02 -6.09 -7.69
N ALA A 4 11.71 -5.20 -8.43
CA ALA A 4 13.16 -5.24 -8.53
C ALA A 4 13.83 -5.03 -7.16
N CYS A 5 13.32 -4.08 -6.37
CA CYS A 5 13.84 -3.86 -5.01
C CYS A 5 13.58 -5.07 -4.09
N CYS A 6 12.44 -5.76 -4.22
CA CYS A 6 12.20 -6.99 -3.47
C CYS A 6 13.21 -8.08 -3.83
N ILE A 7 13.50 -8.26 -5.13
CA ILE A 7 14.51 -9.22 -5.61
C ILE A 7 15.91 -8.85 -5.06
N GLU A 8 16.28 -7.58 -5.10
CA GLU A 8 17.56 -7.10 -4.55
C GLU A 8 17.70 -7.39 -3.05
N GLN A 9 16.59 -7.36 -2.31
CA GLN A 9 16.56 -7.70 -0.89
C GLN A 9 16.44 -9.21 -0.62
N GLY A 10 16.59 -10.05 -1.65
CA GLY A 10 16.60 -11.51 -1.52
C GLY A 10 15.23 -12.17 -1.55
N ALA A 11 14.18 -11.45 -1.90
CA ALA A 11 12.87 -12.07 -2.09
C ALA A 11 12.87 -12.93 -3.36
N ASP A 12 12.29 -14.12 -3.27
CA ASP A 12 11.94 -14.90 -4.44
C ASP A 12 10.60 -14.38 -5.00
N VAL A 13 10.62 -13.94 -6.25
CA VAL A 13 9.47 -13.31 -6.91
C VAL A 13 8.98 -14.20 -8.02
N GLU A 14 7.81 -14.80 -7.81
CA GLU A 14 7.14 -15.62 -8.81
C GLU A 14 6.15 -14.81 -9.62
N PHE A 15 6.22 -14.94 -10.94
CA PHE A 15 5.37 -14.21 -11.87
C PHE A 15 4.26 -15.14 -12.40
N HIS A 16 3.04 -14.73 -12.19
CA HIS A 16 1.85 -15.40 -12.68
C HIS A 16 1.23 -14.62 -13.84
N ARG A 17 0.36 -15.28 -14.60
CA ARG A 17 -0.46 -14.62 -15.62
C ARG A 17 -1.27 -13.48 -15.00
N ILE A 18 -1.60 -12.50 -15.83
CA ILE A 18 -2.50 -11.42 -15.44
C ILE A 18 -3.82 -12.04 -14.98
N ALA A 19 -4.13 -11.86 -13.72
CA ALA A 19 -5.32 -12.42 -13.08
C ALA A 19 -5.91 -11.41 -12.09
N ALA A 20 -7.20 -11.58 -11.78
CA ALA A 20 -7.82 -10.81 -10.71
C ALA A 20 -7.15 -11.12 -9.36
N MET A 21 -7.02 -10.11 -8.50
CA MET A 21 -6.37 -10.23 -7.19
C MET A 21 -6.88 -11.40 -6.32
N PRO A 22 -8.18 -11.76 -6.32
CA PRO A 22 -8.63 -12.95 -5.59
C PRO A 22 -7.96 -14.25 -6.05
N ASN A 23 -7.72 -14.39 -7.36
CA ASN A 23 -7.07 -15.57 -7.92
C ASN A 23 -5.59 -15.63 -7.52
N LEU A 24 -4.88 -14.50 -7.57
CA LEU A 24 -3.48 -14.41 -7.13
C LEU A 24 -3.36 -14.71 -5.63
N ASN A 25 -4.27 -14.18 -4.82
CA ASN A 25 -4.32 -14.48 -3.38
C ASN A 25 -4.55 -15.96 -3.11
N LYS A 26 -5.44 -16.61 -3.91
CA LYS A 26 -5.68 -18.06 -3.80
C LYS A 26 -4.42 -18.85 -4.13
N ILE A 27 -3.74 -18.55 -5.24
CA ILE A 27 -2.50 -19.22 -5.64
C ILE A 27 -1.45 -19.10 -4.53
N ALA A 28 -1.22 -17.88 -4.02
CA ALA A 28 -0.24 -17.65 -2.95
C ALA A 28 -0.61 -18.37 -1.65
N LYS A 29 -1.91 -18.41 -1.30
CA LYS A 29 -2.37 -19.15 -0.13
C LYS A 29 -2.22 -20.65 -0.31
N ASP A 30 -2.64 -21.22 -1.44
CA ASP A 30 -2.53 -22.65 -1.73
C ASP A 30 -1.05 -23.10 -1.70
N TRP A 31 -0.15 -22.25 -2.22
CA TRP A 31 1.29 -22.50 -2.13
C TRP A 31 1.78 -22.50 -0.67
N ALA A 32 1.44 -21.47 0.10
CA ALA A 32 1.85 -21.40 1.51
C ALA A 32 1.31 -22.59 2.34
N ASP A 33 0.05 -22.98 2.10
CA ASP A 33 -0.58 -24.12 2.78
C ASP A 33 0.09 -25.47 2.41
N SER A 34 0.82 -25.53 1.28
CA SER A 34 1.58 -26.72 0.85
C SER A 34 2.98 -26.83 1.44
N GLN A 35 3.45 -25.80 2.16
CA GLN A 35 4.78 -25.75 2.79
C GLN A 35 4.66 -25.88 4.31
N GLU A 36 5.60 -26.57 4.95
CA GLU A 36 5.61 -26.73 6.42
C GLU A 36 5.87 -25.40 7.15
N ASP A 37 6.78 -24.57 6.63
CA ASP A 37 7.29 -23.36 7.29
C ASP A 37 6.88 -22.06 6.59
N ALA A 38 5.79 -22.05 5.81
CA ALA A 38 5.31 -20.86 5.14
C ALA A 38 4.06 -20.29 5.80
N PHE A 39 3.98 -18.97 5.81
CA PHE A 39 2.81 -18.23 6.28
C PHE A 39 2.29 -17.32 5.17
N PHE A 40 1.01 -17.45 4.85
CA PHE A 40 0.35 -16.59 3.88
C PHE A 40 0.10 -15.20 4.47
N VAL A 41 0.74 -14.19 3.90
CA VAL A 41 0.50 -12.78 4.25
C VAL A 41 -0.55 -12.20 3.31
N PRO A 42 -1.77 -11.90 3.79
CA PRO A 42 -2.84 -11.41 2.93
C PRO A 42 -2.56 -9.98 2.45
N LEU A 43 -3.08 -9.66 1.26
CA LEU A 43 -2.98 -8.32 0.70
C LEU A 43 -3.47 -7.26 1.70
N GLY A 44 -2.63 -6.21 1.89
CA GLY A 44 -2.88 -5.13 2.84
C GLY A 44 -2.77 -5.55 4.29
N LEU A 45 -2.09 -6.68 4.55
CA LEU A 45 -1.79 -7.15 5.91
C LEU A 45 -3.06 -7.30 6.78
N LYS A 46 -4.17 -7.77 6.20
CA LYS A 46 -5.44 -7.96 6.90
C LYS A 46 -5.33 -9.12 7.90
N HIS A 47 -4.68 -8.88 9.02
CA HIS A 47 -4.47 -9.86 10.09
C HIS A 47 -4.57 -9.17 11.45
N GLU A 48 -5.11 -9.87 12.44
CA GLU A 48 -5.32 -9.31 13.80
C GLU A 48 -4.01 -8.92 14.50
N LEU A 49 -2.95 -9.72 14.34
CA LEU A 49 -1.64 -9.40 14.90
C LEU A 49 -1.03 -8.12 14.29
N VAL A 50 -1.28 -7.86 13.01
CA VAL A 50 -0.86 -6.62 12.37
C VAL A 50 -1.64 -5.44 12.95
N THR A 51 -2.96 -5.58 13.11
CA THR A 51 -3.80 -4.58 13.77
C THR A 51 -3.29 -4.30 15.18
N ALA A 52 -3.03 -5.33 15.98
CA ALA A 52 -2.50 -5.19 17.33
C ALA A 52 -1.11 -4.50 17.35
N GLY A 53 -0.23 -4.86 16.41
CA GLY A 53 1.07 -4.23 16.25
C GLY A 53 0.98 -2.73 15.94
N ILE A 54 0.07 -2.33 15.04
CA ILE A 54 -0.18 -0.93 14.71
C ILE A 54 -0.74 -0.17 15.91
N VAL A 55 -1.73 -0.75 16.62
CA VAL A 55 -2.29 -0.16 17.85
C VAL A 55 -1.19 0.07 18.89
N LYS A 56 -0.34 -0.94 19.13
CA LYS A 56 0.79 -0.85 20.05
C LYS A 56 1.80 0.23 19.64
N ALA A 57 2.08 0.37 18.34
CA ALA A 57 2.98 1.42 17.84
C ALA A 57 2.36 2.81 18.01
N ALA A 58 1.11 2.97 17.61
CA ALA A 58 0.37 4.23 17.74
C ALA A 58 0.22 4.69 19.20
N SER A 59 -0.06 3.77 20.12
CA SER A 59 -0.22 4.08 21.55
C SER A 59 1.04 4.62 22.23
N LYS A 60 2.20 4.57 21.58
CA LYS A 60 3.43 5.18 22.06
C LYS A 60 3.56 6.67 21.73
N ILE A 61 2.67 7.16 20.88
CA ILE A 61 2.63 8.55 20.42
C ILE A 61 1.47 9.22 21.13
N GLU A 62 1.66 10.47 21.57
CA GLU A 62 0.58 11.27 22.12
C GLU A 62 -0.57 11.37 21.10
N ALA A 63 -1.81 11.27 21.61
CA ALA A 63 -2.98 11.28 20.74
C ALA A 63 -3.10 12.63 20.00
N PRO A 64 -3.11 12.64 18.66
CA PRO A 64 -3.31 13.86 17.90
C PRO A 64 -4.78 14.27 17.89
N ASP A 65 -5.05 15.54 17.54
CA ASP A 65 -6.41 16.01 17.27
C ASP A 65 -6.93 15.43 15.96
N GLU A 66 -6.06 15.42 14.93
CA GLU A 66 -6.39 14.94 13.59
C GLU A 66 -5.30 14.03 13.02
N VAL A 67 -5.70 13.02 12.27
CA VAL A 67 -4.80 12.10 11.57
C VAL A 67 -5.07 12.14 10.08
N TYR A 68 -4.02 12.33 9.29
CA TYR A 68 -4.05 12.20 7.83
C TYR A 68 -3.27 10.96 7.41
N VAL A 69 -3.88 10.09 6.62
CA VAL A 69 -3.30 8.80 6.23
C VAL A 69 -3.77 8.34 4.87
N ALA A 70 -2.86 7.78 4.06
CA ALA A 70 -3.22 7.09 2.83
C ALA A 70 -3.90 5.76 3.14
N ILE A 71 -4.95 5.42 2.40
CA ILE A 71 -5.64 4.15 2.56
C ILE A 71 -5.83 3.42 1.24
N SER A 72 -5.73 2.09 1.34
CA SER A 72 -6.06 1.13 0.29
C SER A 72 -6.99 0.04 0.84
N THR A 73 -6.60 -0.66 1.90
CA THR A 73 -7.39 -1.71 2.56
C THR A 73 -8.00 -1.25 3.88
N GLY A 74 -7.64 -0.06 4.35
CA GLY A 74 -8.12 0.55 5.58
C GLY A 74 -7.59 -0.06 6.88
N VAL A 75 -6.73 -1.08 6.83
CA VAL A 75 -6.19 -1.75 8.04
C VAL A 75 -5.46 -0.77 8.94
N LEU A 76 -4.54 0.02 8.37
CA LEU A 76 -3.75 1.01 9.12
C LEU A 76 -4.65 2.06 9.79
N SER A 77 -5.54 2.69 9.02
CA SER A 77 -6.44 3.73 9.54
C SER A 77 -7.33 3.19 10.68
N ARG A 78 -7.95 2.02 10.49
CA ARG A 78 -8.80 1.42 11.55
C ARG A 78 -8.03 1.05 12.80
N ALA A 79 -6.82 0.52 12.67
CA ALA A 79 -5.98 0.22 13.84
C ALA A 79 -5.62 1.47 14.62
N MET A 80 -5.25 2.56 13.94
CA MET A 80 -4.97 3.85 14.61
C MET A 80 -6.23 4.45 15.24
N GLN A 81 -7.41 4.24 14.67
CA GLN A 81 -8.69 4.66 15.28
C GLN A 81 -8.96 3.95 16.61
N ILE A 82 -8.45 2.74 16.81
CA ILE A 82 -8.50 2.04 18.09
C ILE A 82 -7.56 2.70 19.09
N ALA A 83 -6.33 3.01 18.67
CA ALA A 83 -5.33 3.64 19.53
C ALA A 83 -5.75 5.06 19.97
N TRP A 84 -6.37 5.82 19.06
CA TRP A 84 -6.78 7.21 19.30
C TRP A 84 -8.28 7.41 19.05
N PRO A 85 -9.14 6.96 19.99
CA PRO A 85 -10.60 6.94 19.77
C PRO A 85 -11.23 8.33 19.65
N LYS A 86 -10.56 9.39 20.12
CA LYS A 86 -11.06 10.77 20.06
C LYS A 86 -10.51 11.54 18.84
N ALA A 87 -9.41 11.11 18.23
CA ALA A 87 -8.82 11.80 17.11
C ALA A 87 -9.76 11.75 15.88
N LYS A 88 -9.77 12.83 15.10
CA LYS A 88 -10.47 12.87 13.83
C LYS A 88 -9.57 12.27 12.74
N PHE A 89 -10.13 11.38 11.89
CA PHE A 89 -9.38 10.71 10.84
C PHE A 89 -9.79 11.20 9.47
N HIS A 90 -8.82 11.63 8.66
CA HIS A 90 -8.92 11.97 7.27
C HIS A 90 -8.15 10.94 6.46
N SER A 91 -8.88 10.02 5.86
CA SER A 91 -8.30 8.89 5.12
C SER A 91 -8.36 9.16 3.61
N VAL A 92 -7.20 9.31 2.98
CA VAL A 92 -7.09 9.57 1.54
C VAL A 92 -7.06 8.25 0.79
N ALA A 93 -8.10 7.99 0.00
CA ALA A 93 -8.24 6.78 -0.79
C ALA A 93 -7.42 6.91 -2.09
N VAL A 94 -6.22 6.33 -2.12
CA VAL A 94 -5.25 6.51 -3.22
C VAL A 94 -5.28 5.42 -4.29
N SER A 95 -5.97 4.30 -4.05
CA SER A 95 -5.89 3.15 -4.96
C SER A 95 -7.22 2.65 -5.50
N ARG A 96 -8.28 2.70 -4.73
CA ARG A 96 -9.60 2.19 -5.09
C ARG A 96 -10.70 2.74 -4.18
N ASN A 97 -11.94 2.59 -4.61
CA ASN A 97 -13.07 2.82 -3.72
C ASN A 97 -13.09 1.77 -2.61
N LEU A 98 -13.33 2.24 -1.40
CA LEU A 98 -13.38 1.42 -0.21
C LEU A 98 -14.79 0.87 0.02
N LYS A 99 -14.86 -0.34 0.56
CA LYS A 99 -16.12 -0.97 0.92
C LYS A 99 -16.55 -0.53 2.31
N ALA A 100 -17.85 -0.66 2.58
CA ALA A 100 -18.39 -0.51 3.92
C ALA A 100 -17.60 -1.40 4.92
N GLY A 101 -17.29 -0.86 6.10
CA GLY A 101 -16.48 -1.52 7.13
C GLY A 101 -14.96 -1.43 6.95
N GLU A 102 -14.46 -0.94 5.81
CA GLU A 102 -13.02 -0.69 5.62
C GLU A 102 -12.58 0.68 6.14
N LEU A 103 -13.51 1.57 6.40
CA LEU A 103 -13.26 2.97 6.77
C LEU A 103 -13.22 3.21 8.30
N GLY A 104 -13.96 2.39 9.05
CA GLY A 104 -14.25 2.72 10.44
C GLY A 104 -15.05 4.04 10.52
N ARG A 105 -14.58 4.99 11.35
CA ARG A 105 -15.18 6.33 11.52
C ARG A 105 -14.44 7.45 10.78
N ALA A 106 -13.58 7.12 9.82
CA ALA A 106 -12.80 8.11 9.09
C ALA A 106 -13.63 8.87 8.05
N ASP A 107 -13.38 10.18 7.93
CA ASP A 107 -13.77 10.96 6.77
C ASP A 107 -12.89 10.54 5.59
N VAL A 108 -13.50 10.23 4.45
CA VAL A 108 -12.76 9.76 3.28
C VAL A 108 -12.63 10.85 2.24
N ILE A 109 -11.40 11.08 1.83
CA ILE A 109 -11.03 11.94 0.71
C ILE A 109 -10.69 11.02 -0.47
N SER A 110 -11.43 11.12 -1.55
CA SER A 110 -11.11 10.40 -2.78
C SER A 110 -9.99 11.12 -3.53
N GLU A 111 -8.86 10.45 -3.72
CA GLU A 111 -7.77 10.94 -4.55
C GLU A 111 -8.12 10.75 -6.03
N PRO A 112 -8.26 11.83 -6.83
CA PRO A 112 -8.65 11.71 -8.24
C PRO A 112 -7.52 11.18 -9.13
N MET A 113 -6.27 11.31 -8.69
CA MET A 113 -5.10 10.89 -9.46
C MET A 113 -4.98 9.36 -9.46
N PRO A 114 -4.77 8.70 -10.62
CA PRO A 114 -4.54 7.27 -10.69
C PRO A 114 -3.41 6.81 -9.76
N PHE A 115 -3.56 5.60 -9.19
CA PHE A 115 -2.61 5.07 -8.22
C PHE A 115 -1.16 5.06 -8.75
N GLN A 116 -0.95 4.70 -10.01
CA GLN A 116 0.36 4.58 -10.63
C GLN A 116 1.02 5.92 -10.98
N GLN A 117 0.25 7.00 -10.94
CA GLN A 117 0.77 8.33 -11.25
C GLN A 117 1.38 8.96 -10.00
N SER A 118 2.62 9.43 -10.12
CA SER A 118 3.32 10.16 -9.06
C SER A 118 2.69 11.53 -8.85
N GLU A 119 2.63 11.95 -7.59
CA GLU A 119 2.22 13.30 -7.23
C GLU A 119 3.26 14.31 -7.71
N LYS A 120 2.85 15.54 -7.96
CA LYS A 120 3.73 16.63 -8.36
C LYS A 120 4.64 17.04 -7.20
N ALA A 121 5.87 17.42 -7.52
CA ALA A 121 6.89 17.78 -6.54
C ALA A 121 6.43 18.88 -5.56
N GLU A 122 5.69 19.88 -6.05
CA GLU A 122 5.17 20.97 -5.24
C GLU A 122 4.12 20.55 -4.20
N ASN A 123 3.51 19.39 -4.39
CA ASN A 123 2.49 18.81 -3.50
C ASN A 123 3.04 17.75 -2.55
N LEU A 124 4.31 17.39 -2.67
CA LEU A 124 4.96 16.40 -1.81
C LEU A 124 5.37 17.01 -0.46
N PRO A 125 5.48 16.18 0.60
CA PRO A 125 6.01 16.62 1.87
C PRO A 125 7.51 16.97 1.74
N PRO A 126 8.05 17.83 2.65
CA PRO A 126 9.47 18.20 2.65
C PRO A 126 10.39 17.10 3.23
N PHE A 127 9.92 15.87 3.28
CA PHE A 127 10.64 14.69 3.76
C PHE A 127 10.35 13.50 2.85
N PRO A 128 11.18 12.44 2.89
CA PRO A 128 11.00 11.27 2.05
C PRO A 128 9.64 10.59 2.23
N SER A 129 8.93 10.39 1.13
CA SER A 129 7.62 9.75 1.08
C SER A 129 7.47 8.98 -0.25
N ILE A 130 6.48 8.10 -0.34
CA ILE A 130 6.14 7.43 -1.60
C ILE A 130 5.19 8.33 -2.39
N ASP A 131 5.67 8.85 -3.51
CA ASP A 131 4.96 9.85 -4.34
C ASP A 131 3.65 9.33 -4.98
N THR A 132 3.54 8.02 -5.17
CA THR A 132 2.31 7.36 -5.66
C THR A 132 1.35 6.97 -4.54
N TYR A 133 1.74 7.08 -3.27
CA TYR A 133 0.97 6.63 -2.12
C TYR A 133 0.85 7.71 -1.02
N ASP A 134 1.70 7.66 0.00
CA ASP A 134 1.61 8.58 1.15
C ASP A 134 1.81 10.05 0.73
N GLY A 135 2.69 10.31 -0.25
CA GLY A 135 2.94 11.66 -0.76
C GLY A 135 1.69 12.39 -1.22
N LYS A 136 0.70 11.65 -1.77
CA LYS A 136 -0.58 12.22 -2.21
C LYS A 136 -1.45 12.79 -1.08
N VAL A 137 -1.19 12.39 0.16
CA VAL A 137 -1.93 12.87 1.33
C VAL A 137 -1.55 14.30 1.69
N TRP A 138 -0.29 14.68 1.45
CA TRP A 138 0.29 15.93 1.96
C TRP A 138 -0.45 17.20 1.54
N LYS A 139 -0.98 17.24 0.31
CA LYS A 139 -1.76 18.38 -0.23
C LYS A 139 -3.08 18.64 0.51
N TYR A 140 -3.61 17.62 1.19
CA TYR A 140 -4.88 17.72 1.93
C TYR A 140 -4.71 18.20 3.36
N ILE A 141 -3.48 18.27 3.86
CA ILE A 141 -3.18 18.66 5.24
C ILE A 141 -3.23 20.19 5.35
N PRO A 142 -4.07 20.77 6.24
CA PRO A 142 -4.07 22.19 6.51
C PRO A 142 -2.70 22.69 6.99
N LYS A 143 -2.20 23.77 6.39
CA LYS A 143 -0.89 24.32 6.77
C LYS A 143 -0.98 25.38 7.88
N ASN A 144 -2.16 26.00 8.05
CA ASN A 144 -2.41 27.04 9.02
C ASN A 144 -3.51 26.59 9.98
N THR A 145 -3.14 25.93 11.06
CA THR A 145 -4.07 25.41 12.07
C THR A 145 -3.36 25.30 13.43
N ASP A 146 -4.08 25.52 14.49
CA ASP A 146 -3.61 25.34 15.88
C ASP A 146 -3.80 23.89 16.37
N ARG A 147 -4.35 23.01 15.52
CA ARG A 147 -4.57 21.60 15.85
C ARG A 147 -3.30 20.81 15.76
N ASN A 148 -3.13 19.83 16.65
CA ASN A 148 -2.08 18.83 16.57
C ASN A 148 -2.43 17.81 15.49
N ILE A 149 -1.79 17.93 14.30
CA ILE A 149 -2.04 17.06 13.17
C ILE A 149 -0.91 16.04 13.06
N LEU A 150 -1.28 14.75 12.99
CA LEU A 150 -0.37 13.69 12.65
C LEU A 150 -0.58 13.29 11.19
N PHE A 151 0.48 13.36 10.39
CA PHE A 151 0.57 12.66 9.10
C PHE A 151 1.31 11.34 9.29
N TRP A 152 0.61 10.23 9.07
CA TRP A 152 1.25 8.91 9.13
C TRP A 152 1.85 8.55 7.78
N ASN A 153 3.16 8.74 7.64
CA ASN A 153 3.96 8.40 6.47
C ASN A 153 4.54 6.99 6.63
N VAL A 154 4.09 6.04 5.81
CA VAL A 154 4.48 4.62 5.96
C VAL A 154 5.90 4.36 5.47
N GLY A 155 6.35 5.08 4.43
CA GLY A 155 7.65 4.80 3.86
C GLY A 155 8.16 5.85 2.89
N LYS A 156 9.31 5.55 2.31
CA LYS A 156 9.96 6.31 1.26
C LYS A 156 10.13 5.44 0.01
N GLN A 157 10.37 6.06 -1.14
CA GLN A 157 10.74 5.33 -2.34
C GLN A 157 11.95 4.44 -2.07
N PRO A 158 11.86 3.14 -2.36
CA PRO A 158 13.01 2.27 -2.24
C PRO A 158 14.08 2.64 -3.27
N VAL A 159 15.33 2.45 -2.93
CA VAL A 159 16.46 2.64 -3.84
C VAL A 159 16.87 1.27 -4.35
N LEU A 160 16.98 1.16 -5.67
CA LEU A 160 17.57 -0.01 -6.32
C LEU A 160 19.05 0.28 -6.59
N ASN A 161 19.91 -0.54 -6.01
CA ASN A 161 21.37 -0.36 -6.16
C ASN A 161 21.89 -1.09 -7.40
N ASP A 162 21.29 -2.22 -7.76
CA ASP A 162 21.65 -2.97 -8.97
C ASP A 162 20.58 -2.80 -10.07
N PRO A 163 20.80 -1.92 -11.05
CA PRO A 163 19.85 -1.69 -12.13
C PRO A 163 19.70 -2.89 -13.09
N THR A 164 20.62 -3.85 -13.10
CA THR A 164 20.54 -5.02 -13.99
C THR A 164 19.37 -5.93 -13.64
N ILE A 165 18.85 -5.85 -12.41
CA ILE A 165 17.65 -6.56 -11.97
C ILE A 165 16.41 -6.12 -12.76
N TYR A 166 16.38 -4.90 -13.30
CA TYR A 166 15.27 -4.46 -14.14
C TYR A 166 15.12 -5.29 -15.41
N ASP A 167 16.22 -5.76 -16.00
CA ASP A 167 16.17 -6.57 -17.21
C ASP A 167 15.45 -7.89 -16.95
N ARG A 168 15.69 -8.48 -15.77
CA ARG A 168 14.98 -9.68 -15.32
C ARG A 168 13.48 -9.43 -15.14
N VAL A 169 13.09 -8.33 -14.48
CA VAL A 169 11.67 -7.97 -14.27
C VAL A 169 11.00 -7.65 -15.61
N ASN A 170 11.68 -6.94 -16.51
CA ASN A 170 11.12 -6.57 -17.82
C ASN A 170 10.92 -7.78 -18.73
N SER A 171 11.84 -8.75 -18.73
CA SER A 171 11.69 -9.98 -19.52
C SER A 171 10.42 -10.75 -19.13
N TYR A 172 10.06 -10.81 -17.86
CA TYR A 172 8.79 -11.40 -17.39
C TYR A 172 7.57 -10.62 -17.87
N ARG A 173 7.63 -9.29 -17.86
CA ARG A 173 6.52 -8.44 -18.35
C ARG A 173 6.28 -8.64 -19.84
N ASP A 174 7.34 -8.79 -20.63
CA ASP A 174 7.25 -9.04 -22.07
C ASP A 174 6.72 -10.44 -22.36
N TRP A 175 7.11 -11.44 -21.59
CA TRP A 175 6.53 -12.76 -21.65
C TRP A 175 5.02 -12.74 -21.35
N GLN A 176 4.56 -12.03 -20.31
CA GLN A 176 3.15 -11.91 -19.98
C GLN A 176 2.33 -11.27 -21.11
N LYS A 177 2.85 -10.24 -21.76
CA LYS A 177 2.20 -9.60 -22.91
C LYS A 177 2.08 -10.56 -24.11
N ASN A 178 3.13 -11.30 -24.39
CA ASN A 178 3.16 -12.25 -25.50
C ASN A 178 2.21 -13.44 -25.26
N ASP A 179 2.13 -13.96 -24.04
CA ASP A 179 1.21 -15.06 -23.69
C ASP A 179 -0.28 -14.65 -23.84
N VAL A 180 -0.61 -13.39 -23.61
CA VAL A 180 -1.97 -12.86 -23.82
C VAL A 180 -2.28 -12.76 -25.33
N GLN A 181 -1.32 -12.36 -26.17
CA GLN A 181 -1.51 -12.28 -27.63
C GLN A 181 -1.71 -13.66 -28.27
N TYR A 182 -0.99 -14.68 -27.84
CA TYR A 182 -1.13 -16.04 -28.36
C TYR A 182 -2.51 -16.65 -28.10
N ARG A 183 -3.16 -16.30 -26.99
CA ARG A 183 -4.49 -16.82 -26.64
C ARG A 183 -5.66 -16.13 -27.33
N GLN A 184 -5.45 -14.94 -27.87
CA GLN A 184 -6.47 -14.28 -28.72
C GLN A 184 -6.52 -14.87 -30.14
N LEU A 185 -5.55 -15.68 -30.50
CA LEU A 185 -5.48 -16.34 -31.81
C LEU A 185 -6.04 -17.77 -31.80
N ASP A 186 -6.31 -18.34 -30.64
CA ASP A 186 -6.81 -19.73 -30.46
C ASP A 186 -8.33 -19.79 -30.14
N ILE A 187 -9.11 -18.71 -30.47
CA ILE A 187 -10.56 -18.69 -30.37
C ILE A 187 -11.18 -18.52 -31.77
#